data_15ba1ed78a62794a12b2a215cc490f91
#
_entry.id   15ba1ed78a62794a12b2a215cc490f91
#
_cell.length_a   1.000
_cell.length_b   1.000
_cell.length_c   1.000
_cell.angle_alpha   90.00
_cell.angle_beta   90.00
_cell.angle_gamma   90.00
#
_symmetry.space_group_name_H-M   'P 1'
#
loop_
_entity.id
_entity.type
_entity.pdbx_description
1 polymer ?
#
loop_
_entity_poly.entity_id
_entity_poly.type
_entity_poly.pdbx_seq_one_letter_code
_entity_poly.pdbx_strand_id
1 'polypeptide(L)'
;VSTTKADKIHLYANCARTMGENVIIFTTYHSLHRVMEADIEVNTIYFDEAHNSVQRNFFPATEFFAAEADRCYFYTATPKHSLTVSKPGMNDGSVYGQVLVNVPAPELVEQGYILPPKVVVKQLPLIKGRKVMYAEDADNLLETIDDNNIDKTLICARSTKQMVGLISQSDFVMQLQERGYSWMMITSKTGAIIDGQKVDREKFFDTLNAWGKDADKKFVCIHHSILSEGINVNGLEAVIFMRNMDYIGISQSIGRVIRLGADTKTFGLVCIPTYDSVGISTA
;
A
#
# COMPACT_ATOMS: atom_id res chain seq x y z
N VAL A 1 -16.77 -16.67 13.81
CA VAL A 1 -16.44 -16.18 15.17
C VAL A 1 -15.22 -15.29 15.07
N SER A 2 -15.21 -14.13 15.74
CA SER A 2 -14.05 -13.23 15.80
C SER A 2 -13.50 -13.22 17.23
N THR A 3 -12.20 -13.54 17.40
CA THR A 3 -11.54 -13.55 18.70
C THR A 3 -10.03 -13.42 18.54
N THR A 4 -9.36 -12.85 19.55
CA THR A 4 -7.89 -12.85 19.71
C THR A 4 -7.43 -13.65 20.92
N LYS A 5 -8.33 -14.43 21.54
CA LYS A 5 -8.03 -15.26 22.72
C LYS A 5 -7.66 -16.68 22.27
N ALA A 6 -6.45 -17.11 22.59
CA ALA A 6 -5.91 -18.41 22.20
C ALA A 6 -6.79 -19.59 22.69
N ASP A 7 -7.28 -19.54 23.94
CA ASP A 7 -8.19 -20.55 24.51
C ASP A 7 -9.50 -20.68 23.70
N LYS A 8 -10.04 -19.59 23.22
CA LYS A 8 -11.23 -19.62 22.35
C LYS A 8 -10.93 -20.16 20.96
N ILE A 9 -9.79 -19.79 20.36
CA ILE A 9 -9.35 -20.34 19.07
C ILE A 9 -9.23 -21.86 19.19
N HIS A 10 -8.55 -22.33 20.22
CA HIS A 10 -8.42 -23.76 20.54
C HIS A 10 -9.79 -24.47 20.66
N LEU A 11 -10.68 -23.91 21.48
CA LEU A 11 -12.01 -24.47 21.68
C LEU A 11 -12.80 -24.60 20.37
N TYR A 12 -12.89 -23.52 19.61
CA TYR A 12 -13.67 -23.52 18.36
C TYR A 12 -13.08 -24.45 17.30
N ALA A 13 -11.76 -24.49 17.15
CA ALA A 13 -11.10 -25.37 16.20
C ALA A 13 -11.34 -26.85 16.56
N ASN A 14 -11.22 -27.22 17.84
CA ASN A 14 -11.41 -28.60 18.27
C ASN A 14 -12.88 -29.02 18.22
N CYS A 15 -13.82 -28.15 18.59
CA CYS A 15 -15.25 -28.42 18.43
C CYS A 15 -15.63 -28.72 16.99
N ALA A 16 -15.20 -27.89 16.04
CA ALA A 16 -15.47 -28.07 14.62
C ALA A 16 -14.87 -29.40 14.11
N ARG A 17 -13.63 -29.71 14.45
CA ARG A 17 -12.98 -30.97 14.08
C ARG A 17 -13.71 -32.19 14.66
N THR A 18 -14.18 -32.11 15.90
CA THR A 18 -14.96 -33.19 16.50
C THR A 18 -16.28 -33.44 15.76
N MET A 19 -16.82 -32.41 15.14
CA MET A 19 -18.02 -32.49 14.29
C MET A 19 -17.70 -32.89 12.82
N GLY A 20 -16.42 -33.15 12.52
CA GLY A 20 -15.98 -33.49 11.15
C GLY A 20 -15.96 -32.29 10.19
N GLU A 21 -15.94 -31.08 10.72
CA GLU A 21 -15.95 -29.86 9.92
C GLU A 21 -14.53 -29.36 9.62
N ASN A 22 -14.34 -28.74 8.47
CA ASN A 22 -13.10 -28.02 8.13
C ASN A 22 -13.08 -26.66 8.83
N VAL A 23 -11.90 -26.27 9.32
CA VAL A 23 -11.69 -24.98 9.98
C VAL A 23 -10.84 -24.08 9.11
N ILE A 24 -11.31 -22.86 8.86
CA ILE A 24 -10.56 -21.80 8.18
C ILE A 24 -10.40 -20.66 9.15
N ILE A 25 -9.15 -20.23 9.38
CA ILE A 25 -8.81 -19.11 10.27
C ILE A 25 -8.20 -18.00 9.45
N PHE A 26 -8.83 -16.82 9.45
CA PHE A 26 -8.23 -15.58 8.92
C PHE A 26 -7.61 -14.80 10.06
N THR A 27 -6.33 -14.48 9.93
CA THR A 27 -5.60 -13.74 10.96
C THR A 27 -4.69 -12.68 10.33
N THR A 28 -4.35 -11.65 11.08
CA THR A 28 -3.30 -10.69 10.71
C THR A 28 -1.95 -11.15 11.26
N TYR A 29 -0.84 -10.67 10.71
CA TYR A 29 0.50 -10.92 11.27
C TYR A 29 0.60 -10.53 12.75
N HIS A 30 -0.07 -9.45 13.16
CA HIS A 30 -0.12 -9.00 14.55
C HIS A 30 -0.80 -10.01 15.49
N SER A 31 -1.71 -10.83 14.98
CA SER A 31 -2.47 -11.80 15.77
C SER A 31 -2.05 -13.25 15.53
N LEU A 32 -1.11 -13.50 14.62
CA LEU A 32 -0.67 -14.85 14.25
C LEU A 32 -0.11 -15.63 15.46
N HIS A 33 0.60 -14.94 16.35
CA HIS A 33 1.11 -15.54 17.59
C HIS A 33 -0.01 -16.10 18.48
N ARG A 34 -1.24 -15.57 18.41
CA ARG A 34 -2.40 -16.11 19.15
C ARG A 34 -2.88 -17.43 18.60
N VAL A 35 -2.74 -17.63 17.29
CA VAL A 35 -3.03 -18.93 16.65
C VAL A 35 -1.95 -19.95 17.03
N MET A 36 -0.69 -19.53 17.11
CA MET A 36 0.40 -20.37 17.63
C MET A 36 0.17 -20.77 19.10
N GLU A 37 -0.19 -19.81 19.98
CA GLU A 37 -0.51 -20.05 21.39
C GLU A 37 -1.76 -20.94 21.60
N ALA A 38 -2.62 -21.03 20.60
CA ALA A 38 -3.84 -21.86 20.67
C ALA A 38 -3.55 -23.36 20.58
N ASP A 39 -2.33 -23.76 20.25
CA ASP A 39 -1.90 -25.18 20.19
C ASP A 39 -2.87 -26.03 19.37
N ILE A 40 -3.11 -25.64 18.14
CA ILE A 40 -3.96 -26.33 17.18
C ILE A 40 -3.12 -26.82 16.00
N GLU A 41 -3.46 -28.00 15.52
CA GLU A 41 -2.85 -28.50 14.29
C GLU A 41 -3.28 -27.65 13.08
N VAL A 42 -2.33 -27.26 12.25
CA VAL A 42 -2.56 -26.48 11.01
C VAL A 42 -2.03 -27.29 9.83
N ASN A 43 -2.92 -27.72 8.95
CA ASN A 43 -2.51 -28.49 7.77
C ASN A 43 -1.91 -27.58 6.70
N THR A 44 -2.54 -26.44 6.42
CA THR A 44 -2.06 -25.54 5.37
C THR A 44 -2.18 -24.10 5.84
N ILE A 45 -1.12 -23.33 5.61
CA ILE A 45 -1.11 -21.89 5.89
C ILE A 45 -0.67 -21.12 4.65
N TYR A 46 -1.35 -20.00 4.38
CA TYR A 46 -1.06 -19.07 3.32
C TYR A 46 -0.67 -17.71 3.92
N PHE A 47 0.55 -17.28 3.66
CA PHE A 47 1.06 -15.97 4.06
C PHE A 47 0.92 -15.00 2.89
N ASP A 48 -0.08 -14.12 2.94
CA ASP A 48 -0.22 -13.03 1.98
C ASP A 48 0.66 -11.85 2.40
N GLU A 49 1.17 -11.06 1.43
CA GLU A 49 2.16 -10.00 1.66
C GLU A 49 3.33 -10.48 2.55
N ALA A 50 3.89 -11.63 2.18
CA ALA A 50 4.83 -12.39 3.00
C ALA A 50 6.13 -11.63 3.34
N HIS A 51 6.45 -10.54 2.63
CA HIS A 51 7.56 -9.64 3.01
C HIS A 51 7.38 -9.04 4.42
N ASN A 52 6.15 -9.04 4.99
CA ASN A 52 5.89 -8.63 6.37
C ASN A 52 6.36 -9.65 7.39
N SER A 53 6.39 -10.93 7.05
CA SER A 53 6.71 -12.04 7.95
C SER A 53 8.14 -11.98 8.52
N VAL A 54 9.07 -11.30 7.85
CA VAL A 54 10.46 -11.11 8.31
C VAL A 54 10.61 -10.07 9.42
N GLN A 55 9.55 -9.35 9.77
CA GLN A 55 9.60 -8.37 10.85
C GLN A 55 9.81 -9.07 12.20
N ARG A 56 10.63 -8.44 13.06
CA ARG A 56 11.04 -9.00 14.35
C ARG A 56 9.87 -9.57 15.20
N ASN A 57 8.73 -8.90 15.16
CA ASN A 57 7.56 -9.30 15.97
C ASN A 57 6.71 -10.37 15.31
N PHE A 58 6.88 -10.63 14.01
CA PHE A 58 6.07 -11.59 13.25
C PHE A 58 6.84 -12.87 12.90
N PHE A 59 8.16 -12.76 12.80
CA PHE A 59 9.01 -13.87 12.39
C PHE A 59 8.92 -15.10 13.30
N PRO A 60 8.88 -15.00 14.64
CA PRO A 60 8.80 -16.20 15.49
C PRO A 60 7.57 -17.07 15.21
N ALA A 61 6.40 -16.46 15.00
CA ALA A 61 5.20 -17.22 14.64
C ALA A 61 5.27 -17.75 13.20
N THR A 62 5.91 -17.05 12.30
CA THR A 62 6.14 -17.49 10.91
C THR A 62 7.05 -18.72 10.88
N GLU A 63 8.18 -18.67 11.59
CA GLU A 63 9.14 -19.77 11.72
C GLU A 63 8.49 -21.00 12.34
N PHE A 64 7.69 -20.81 13.40
CA PHE A 64 6.93 -21.89 14.03
C PHE A 64 6.01 -22.60 13.02
N PHE A 65 5.17 -21.86 12.28
CA PHE A 65 4.26 -22.47 11.33
C PHE A 65 4.96 -23.04 10.10
N ALA A 66 6.09 -22.49 9.70
CA ALA A 66 6.90 -23.06 8.62
C ALA A 66 7.46 -24.45 9.00
N ALA A 67 7.71 -24.69 10.29
CA ALA A 67 8.18 -25.99 10.81
C ALA A 67 7.03 -26.97 11.11
N GLU A 68 5.90 -26.49 11.64
CA GLU A 68 4.84 -27.34 12.19
C GLU A 68 3.68 -27.61 11.23
N ALA A 69 3.39 -26.72 10.27
CA ALA A 69 2.31 -26.94 9.30
C ALA A 69 2.74 -27.95 8.21
N ASP A 70 1.80 -28.78 7.76
CA ASP A 70 2.06 -29.73 6.67
C ASP A 70 2.47 -29.02 5.38
N ARG A 71 1.89 -27.82 5.13
CA ARG A 71 2.14 -27.01 3.94
C ARG A 71 2.12 -25.53 4.29
N CYS A 72 3.14 -24.82 3.79
CA CYS A 72 3.31 -23.41 4.02
C CYS A 72 3.58 -22.70 2.68
N TYR A 73 2.76 -21.70 2.35
CA TYR A 73 2.87 -20.96 1.10
C TYR A 73 3.03 -19.46 1.38
N PHE A 74 4.01 -18.86 0.73
CA PHE A 74 4.35 -17.44 0.89
C PHE A 74 4.12 -16.68 -0.41
N TYR A 75 3.27 -15.66 -0.38
CA TYR A 75 2.95 -14.83 -1.54
C TYR A 75 3.40 -13.39 -1.31
N THR A 76 4.16 -12.86 -2.24
CA THR A 76 4.55 -11.45 -2.24
C THR A 76 5.03 -11.01 -3.61
N ALA A 77 4.74 -9.76 -3.98
CA ALA A 77 5.34 -9.12 -5.16
C ALA A 77 6.74 -8.52 -4.86
N THR A 78 7.08 -8.37 -3.57
CA THR A 78 8.28 -7.66 -3.10
C THR A 78 9.02 -8.48 -2.04
N PRO A 79 9.69 -9.59 -2.40
CA PRO A 79 10.40 -10.44 -1.45
C PRO A 79 11.48 -9.64 -0.72
N LYS A 80 11.50 -9.75 0.61
CA LYS A 80 12.45 -9.04 1.47
C LYS A 80 13.58 -9.99 1.88
N HIS A 81 14.73 -9.82 1.24
CA HIS A 81 15.93 -10.59 1.54
C HIS A 81 16.77 -9.93 2.64
N SER A 82 17.53 -10.73 3.36
CA SER A 82 18.53 -10.26 4.32
C SER A 82 19.93 -10.60 3.82
N LEU A 83 20.83 -9.64 3.95
CA LEU A 83 22.27 -9.83 3.69
C LEU A 83 23.04 -10.27 4.93
N THR A 84 22.39 -10.29 6.10
CA THR A 84 23.01 -10.63 7.39
C THR A 84 22.33 -11.85 7.99
N VAL A 85 23.12 -12.81 8.43
CA VAL A 85 22.65 -14.07 9.06
C VAL A 85 21.82 -13.81 10.34
N SER A 86 22.08 -12.69 11.03
CA SER A 86 21.39 -12.34 12.26
C SER A 86 20.01 -11.72 12.07
N LYS A 87 19.59 -11.46 10.84
CA LYS A 87 18.29 -10.87 10.55
C LYS A 87 17.47 -11.81 9.65
N PRO A 88 16.18 -12.01 9.97
CA PRO A 88 15.30 -12.79 9.11
C PRO A 88 15.23 -12.21 7.68
N GLY A 89 15.21 -13.08 6.70
CA GLY A 89 15.04 -12.72 5.30
C GLY A 89 14.37 -13.84 4.51
N MET A 90 13.59 -13.52 3.49
CA MET A 90 12.91 -14.51 2.66
C MET A 90 13.86 -15.36 1.79
N ASN A 91 15.15 -15.05 1.80
CA ASN A 91 16.22 -15.89 1.24
C ASN A 91 16.67 -17.01 2.19
N ASP A 92 16.07 -17.14 3.37
CA ASP A 92 16.26 -18.30 4.25
C ASP A 92 15.40 -19.47 3.78
N GLY A 93 16.03 -20.40 3.04
CA GLY A 93 15.33 -21.56 2.51
C GLY A 93 14.82 -22.57 3.56
N SER A 94 15.32 -22.51 4.80
CA SER A 94 14.82 -23.35 5.89
C SER A 94 13.42 -22.96 6.37
N VAL A 95 13.07 -21.68 6.23
CA VAL A 95 11.74 -21.14 6.62
C VAL A 95 10.85 -20.96 5.40
N TYR A 96 11.39 -20.36 4.32
CA TYR A 96 10.58 -19.94 3.15
C TYR A 96 10.59 -20.94 2.00
N GLY A 97 11.41 -21.99 2.09
CA GLY A 97 11.51 -23.00 1.03
C GLY A 97 12.08 -22.47 -0.26
N GLN A 98 11.62 -23.05 -1.36
CA GLN A 98 12.04 -22.68 -2.72
C GLN A 98 11.02 -21.80 -3.41
N VAL A 99 11.48 -20.91 -4.29
CA VAL A 99 10.58 -20.13 -5.16
C VAL A 99 9.90 -21.08 -6.15
N LEU A 100 8.60 -21.22 -6.02
CA LEU A 100 7.79 -22.09 -6.89
C LEU A 100 7.42 -21.38 -8.20
N VAL A 101 7.04 -20.11 -8.10
CA VAL A 101 6.61 -19.30 -9.25
C VAL A 101 7.17 -17.90 -9.09
N ASN A 102 7.74 -17.38 -10.17
CA ASN A 102 8.16 -15.98 -10.27
C ASN A 102 7.70 -15.45 -11.63
N VAL A 103 6.81 -14.45 -11.62
CA VAL A 103 6.30 -13.80 -12.84
C VAL A 103 6.83 -12.36 -12.85
N PRO A 104 7.83 -12.04 -13.68
CA PRO A 104 8.39 -10.69 -13.76
C PRO A 104 7.38 -9.67 -14.31
N ALA A 105 7.40 -8.44 -13.79
CA ALA A 105 6.52 -7.38 -14.27
C ALA A 105 6.61 -7.12 -15.79
N PRO A 106 7.78 -7.16 -16.46
CA PRO A 106 7.85 -7.02 -17.92
C PRO A 106 7.02 -8.05 -18.67
N GLU A 107 7.02 -9.32 -18.22
CA GLU A 107 6.21 -10.37 -18.81
C GLU A 107 4.72 -10.08 -18.69
N LEU A 108 4.27 -9.58 -17.53
CA LEU A 108 2.87 -9.18 -17.31
C LEU A 108 2.47 -7.98 -18.18
N VAL A 109 3.38 -7.04 -18.43
CA VAL A 109 3.17 -5.92 -19.36
C VAL A 109 3.05 -6.43 -20.80
N GLU A 110 3.94 -7.31 -21.22
CA GLU A 110 3.94 -7.89 -22.57
C GLU A 110 2.66 -8.70 -22.86
N GLN A 111 2.18 -9.43 -21.85
CA GLN A 111 0.94 -10.18 -21.92
C GLN A 111 -0.32 -9.31 -21.74
N GLY A 112 -0.19 -8.03 -21.43
CA GLY A 112 -1.30 -7.09 -21.28
C GLY A 112 -2.08 -7.22 -19.98
N TYR A 113 -1.53 -7.88 -18.96
CA TYR A 113 -2.18 -7.98 -17.64
C TYR A 113 -1.99 -6.74 -16.77
N ILE A 114 -0.92 -5.99 -16.97
CA ILE A 114 -0.66 -4.72 -16.32
C ILE A 114 -0.13 -3.70 -17.34
N LEU A 115 -0.24 -2.41 -17.00
CA LEU A 115 0.29 -1.32 -17.82
C LEU A 115 1.76 -1.05 -17.51
N PRO A 116 2.56 -0.57 -18.48
CA PRO A 116 3.92 -0.15 -18.21
C PRO A 116 3.95 1.09 -17.30
N PRO A 117 4.84 1.15 -16.30
CA PRO A 117 5.05 2.38 -15.54
C PRO A 117 5.84 3.39 -16.37
N LYS A 118 5.43 4.67 -16.31
CA LYS A 118 6.19 5.81 -16.80
C LYS A 118 6.71 6.60 -15.61
N VAL A 119 8.01 6.63 -15.41
CA VAL A 119 8.62 7.34 -14.28
C VAL A 119 9.02 8.76 -14.71
N VAL A 120 8.55 9.74 -13.95
CA VAL A 120 8.93 11.15 -14.09
C VAL A 120 9.64 11.57 -12.81
N VAL A 121 10.86 12.09 -12.95
CA VAL A 121 11.64 12.61 -11.82
C VAL A 121 11.58 14.12 -11.87
N LYS A 122 11.06 14.76 -10.81
CA LYS A 122 11.02 16.21 -10.67
C LYS A 122 12.05 16.67 -9.67
N GLN A 123 12.99 17.50 -10.13
CA GLN A 123 14.01 18.10 -9.27
C GLN A 123 13.42 19.31 -8.53
N LEU A 124 13.49 19.29 -7.21
CA LEU A 124 12.91 20.31 -6.35
C LEU A 124 14.00 20.99 -5.51
N PRO A 125 13.94 22.32 -5.31
CA PRO A 125 14.83 23.01 -4.41
C PRO A 125 14.53 22.61 -2.97
N LEU A 126 15.57 22.55 -2.12
CA LEU A 126 15.42 22.30 -0.70
C LEU A 126 15.04 23.61 0.02
N ILE A 127 13.77 23.75 0.40
CA ILE A 127 13.26 24.93 1.10
C ILE A 127 13.28 24.76 2.60
N LYS A 128 13.80 25.76 3.30
CA LYS A 128 13.82 25.84 4.76
C LYS A 128 12.63 26.67 5.27
N GLY A 129 11.80 26.07 6.12
CA GLY A 129 10.67 26.76 6.77
C GLY A 129 9.30 26.13 6.44
N ARG A 130 8.47 25.93 7.49
CA ARG A 130 7.24 25.10 7.36
C ARG A 130 6.13 25.71 6.51
N LYS A 131 5.90 27.02 6.60
CA LYS A 131 4.82 27.69 5.83
C LYS A 131 5.16 27.77 4.35
N VAL A 132 6.40 28.14 4.07
CA VAL A 132 6.94 28.19 2.72
C VAL A 132 6.91 26.80 2.08
N MET A 133 7.22 25.76 2.87
CA MET A 133 7.21 24.38 2.39
C MET A 133 5.83 23.89 1.94
N TYR A 134 4.73 24.27 2.59
CA TYR A 134 3.39 23.83 2.17
C TYR A 134 2.92 24.51 0.90
N ALA A 135 3.21 25.79 0.73
CA ALA A 135 2.92 26.51 -0.51
C ALA A 135 3.74 25.93 -1.68
N GLU A 136 5.03 25.71 -1.48
CA GLU A 136 5.91 25.13 -2.48
C GLU A 136 5.53 23.67 -2.80
N ASP A 137 5.17 22.87 -1.81
CA ASP A 137 4.63 21.52 -2.02
C ASP A 137 3.35 21.58 -2.88
N ALA A 138 2.47 22.57 -2.65
CA ALA A 138 1.25 22.78 -3.41
C ALA A 138 1.55 23.13 -4.87
N ASP A 139 2.41 24.11 -5.11
CA ASP A 139 2.80 24.56 -6.45
C ASP A 139 3.42 23.38 -7.24
N ASN A 140 4.34 22.65 -6.62
CA ASN A 140 4.99 21.51 -7.26
C ASN A 140 4.03 20.37 -7.61
N LEU A 141 3.04 20.11 -6.75
CA LEU A 141 2.00 19.10 -7.00
C LEU A 141 1.10 19.53 -8.16
N LEU A 142 0.62 20.77 -8.15
CA LEU A 142 -0.25 21.31 -9.19
C LEU A 142 0.47 21.35 -10.54
N GLU A 143 1.69 21.83 -10.58
CA GLU A 143 2.51 21.82 -11.79
C GLU A 143 2.73 20.39 -12.31
N THR A 144 2.99 19.42 -11.42
CA THR A 144 3.14 18.01 -11.83
C THR A 144 1.85 17.45 -12.42
N ILE A 145 0.70 17.80 -11.85
CA ILE A 145 -0.62 17.38 -12.33
C ILE A 145 -0.89 18.00 -13.70
N ASP A 146 -0.67 19.32 -13.84
CA ASP A 146 -0.91 20.07 -15.06
C ASP A 146 0.01 19.64 -16.21
N ASP A 147 1.32 19.52 -15.95
CA ASP A 147 2.33 19.14 -16.97
C ASP A 147 2.12 17.74 -17.54
N ASN A 148 1.51 16.86 -16.78
CA ASN A 148 1.28 15.47 -17.18
C ASN A 148 -0.20 15.17 -17.49
N ASN A 149 -1.10 16.15 -17.46
CA ASN A 149 -2.55 16.01 -17.71
C ASN A 149 -3.16 14.85 -16.90
N ILE A 150 -2.94 14.84 -15.58
CA ILE A 150 -3.37 13.77 -14.70
C ILE A 150 -4.75 14.08 -14.14
N ASP A 151 -5.75 13.29 -14.46
CA ASP A 151 -7.10 13.45 -13.92
C ASP A 151 -7.33 12.74 -12.59
N LYS A 152 -6.63 11.63 -12.33
CA LYS A 152 -6.84 10.77 -11.15
C LYS A 152 -5.52 10.40 -10.50
N THR A 153 -5.17 11.08 -9.40
CA THR A 153 -3.87 10.90 -8.77
C THR A 153 -3.96 10.48 -7.30
N LEU A 154 -3.01 9.65 -6.90
CA LEU A 154 -2.72 9.30 -5.52
C LEU A 154 -1.48 10.06 -5.06
N ILE A 155 -1.57 10.81 -3.98
CA ILE A 155 -0.44 11.53 -3.37
C ILE A 155 -0.01 10.82 -2.09
N CYS A 156 1.24 10.35 -2.07
CA CYS A 156 1.86 9.71 -0.92
C CYS A 156 2.60 10.77 -0.08
N ALA A 157 1.94 11.31 0.94
CA ALA A 157 2.50 12.37 1.78
C ALA A 157 3.56 11.86 2.77
N ARG A 158 4.46 12.76 3.20
CA ARG A 158 5.52 12.47 4.19
C ARG A 158 4.98 12.17 5.59
N SER A 159 3.86 12.81 5.96
CA SER A 159 3.24 12.67 7.28
C SER A 159 1.82 13.20 7.29
N THR A 160 1.04 12.80 8.28
CA THR A 160 -0.28 13.40 8.54
C THR A 160 -0.19 14.93 8.72
N LYS A 161 0.88 15.43 9.34
CA LYS A 161 1.09 16.87 9.52
C LYS A 161 1.26 17.60 8.18
N GLN A 162 1.97 17.01 7.23
CA GLN A 162 2.11 17.57 5.89
C GLN A 162 0.75 17.58 5.17
N MET A 163 -0.03 16.51 5.25
CA MET A 163 -1.36 16.45 4.66
C MET A 163 -2.26 17.57 5.17
N VAL A 164 -2.33 17.74 6.49
CA VAL A 164 -3.11 18.82 7.12
C VAL A 164 -2.56 20.20 6.72
N GLY A 165 -1.24 20.39 6.72
CA GLY A 165 -0.61 21.65 6.34
C GLY A 165 -0.86 22.04 4.87
N LEU A 166 -0.79 21.07 3.97
CA LEU A 166 -1.09 21.27 2.55
C LEU A 166 -2.54 21.74 2.34
N ILE A 167 -3.49 21.17 3.07
CA ILE A 167 -4.92 21.51 2.95
C ILE A 167 -5.28 22.82 3.64
N SER A 168 -4.69 23.09 4.83
CA SER A 168 -5.12 24.21 5.68
C SER A 168 -4.20 25.43 5.67
N GLN A 169 -2.99 25.33 5.13
CA GLN A 169 -1.95 26.38 5.16
C GLN A 169 -1.36 26.70 3.77
N SER A 170 -1.97 26.18 2.70
CA SER A 170 -1.69 26.55 1.32
C SER A 170 -3.01 26.75 0.58
N ASP A 171 -2.96 27.20 -0.66
CA ASP A 171 -4.10 27.36 -1.55
C ASP A 171 -4.39 26.10 -2.38
N PHE A 172 -3.73 24.98 -2.08
CA PHE A 172 -3.80 23.74 -2.84
C PHE A 172 -5.24 23.29 -3.13
N VAL A 173 -6.10 23.26 -2.12
CA VAL A 173 -7.51 22.84 -2.29
C VAL A 173 -8.28 23.82 -3.18
N MET A 174 -8.09 25.13 -2.99
CA MET A 174 -8.73 26.15 -3.83
C MET A 174 -8.30 25.99 -5.29
N GLN A 175 -7.02 25.85 -5.54
CA GLN A 175 -6.43 25.65 -6.86
C GLN A 175 -6.91 24.35 -7.53
N LEU A 176 -7.08 23.25 -6.76
CA LEU A 176 -7.67 22.01 -7.26
C LEU A 176 -9.13 22.23 -7.71
N GLN A 177 -9.93 22.89 -6.87
CA GLN A 177 -11.34 23.17 -7.17
C GLN A 177 -11.52 24.06 -8.40
N GLU A 178 -10.68 25.08 -8.58
CA GLU A 178 -10.65 25.94 -9.77
C GLU A 178 -10.36 25.15 -11.05
N ARG A 179 -9.57 24.07 -10.96
CA ARG A 179 -9.28 23.14 -12.07
C ARG A 179 -10.32 22.02 -12.23
N GLY A 180 -11.40 22.04 -11.43
CA GLY A 180 -12.46 21.05 -11.48
C GLY A 180 -12.16 19.72 -10.77
N TYR A 181 -11.12 19.66 -9.92
CA TYR A 181 -10.80 18.47 -9.14
C TYR A 181 -11.58 18.44 -7.83
N SER A 182 -12.07 17.27 -7.50
CA SER A 182 -12.42 16.91 -6.13
C SER A 182 -11.19 16.40 -5.38
N TRP A 183 -11.24 16.45 -4.06
CA TRP A 183 -10.14 15.94 -3.25
C TRP A 183 -10.63 15.07 -2.11
N MET A 184 -9.80 14.15 -1.72
CA MET A 184 -10.06 13.29 -0.58
C MET A 184 -8.78 12.98 0.19
N MET A 185 -8.91 12.78 1.48
CA MET A 185 -7.80 12.35 2.31
C MET A 185 -8.23 11.36 3.39
N ILE A 186 -7.33 10.48 3.78
CA ILE A 186 -7.57 9.55 4.89
C ILE A 186 -6.33 9.42 5.76
N THR A 187 -6.54 9.52 7.09
CA THR A 187 -5.52 9.29 8.10
C THR A 187 -6.09 8.49 9.27
N SER A 188 -5.22 7.83 10.03
CA SER A 188 -5.62 7.14 11.27
C SER A 188 -6.07 8.08 12.38
N LYS A 189 -5.63 9.36 12.33
CA LYS A 189 -5.90 10.37 13.37
C LYS A 189 -7.14 11.21 13.08
N THR A 190 -7.28 11.71 11.85
CA THR A 190 -8.38 12.61 11.47
C THR A 190 -9.55 11.87 10.85
N GLY A 191 -9.39 10.58 10.53
CA GLY A 191 -10.37 9.81 9.77
C GLY A 191 -10.33 10.14 8.28
N ALA A 192 -11.45 9.92 7.62
CA ALA A 192 -11.64 10.13 6.18
C ALA A 192 -12.38 11.44 5.91
N ILE A 193 -11.93 12.19 4.89
CA ILE A 193 -12.51 13.47 4.46
C ILE A 193 -12.65 13.44 2.93
N ILE A 194 -13.78 13.90 2.42
CA ILE A 194 -14.05 14.09 0.99
C ILE A 194 -14.58 15.51 0.80
N ASP A 195 -13.92 16.32 -0.04
CA ASP A 195 -14.25 17.71 -0.34
C ASP A 195 -14.62 18.53 0.93
N GLY A 196 -13.79 18.37 1.99
CA GLY A 196 -13.96 19.05 3.27
C GLY A 196 -14.97 18.44 4.23
N GLN A 197 -15.73 17.43 3.82
CA GLN A 197 -16.70 16.74 4.66
C GLN A 197 -16.13 15.46 5.27
N LYS A 198 -16.30 15.29 6.58
CA LYS A 198 -15.91 14.06 7.27
C LYS A 198 -16.89 12.94 6.94
N VAL A 199 -16.35 11.79 6.54
CA VAL A 199 -17.11 10.58 6.19
C VAL A 199 -16.60 9.39 6.99
N ASP A 200 -17.38 8.30 7.02
CA ASP A 200 -16.87 7.02 7.52
C ASP A 200 -15.91 6.36 6.50
N ARG A 201 -15.22 5.33 6.97
CA ARG A 201 -14.20 4.64 6.16
C ARG A 201 -14.80 3.89 4.97
N GLU A 202 -15.97 3.29 5.14
CA GLU A 202 -16.67 2.52 4.10
C GLU A 202 -17.07 3.45 2.97
N LYS A 203 -17.75 4.55 3.28
CA LYS A 203 -18.14 5.58 2.30
C LYS A 203 -16.93 6.17 1.56
N PHE A 204 -15.79 6.35 2.26
CA PHE A 204 -14.57 6.84 1.62
C PHE A 204 -14.11 5.89 0.51
N PHE A 205 -14.03 4.59 0.79
CA PHE A 205 -13.55 3.62 -0.20
C PHE A 205 -14.56 3.38 -1.32
N ASP A 206 -15.85 3.39 -1.01
CA ASP A 206 -16.89 3.30 -2.03
C ASP A 206 -16.84 4.50 -2.99
N THR A 207 -16.67 5.70 -2.45
CA THR A 207 -16.51 6.92 -3.26
C THR A 207 -15.23 6.88 -4.10
N LEU A 208 -14.10 6.47 -3.51
CA LEU A 208 -12.82 6.35 -4.22
C LEU A 208 -12.92 5.37 -5.40
N ASN A 209 -13.59 4.23 -5.20
CA ASN A 209 -13.83 3.25 -6.25
C ASN A 209 -14.79 3.75 -7.32
N ALA A 210 -15.85 4.46 -6.93
CA ALA A 210 -16.81 5.05 -7.86
C ALA A 210 -16.14 6.13 -8.73
N TRP A 211 -15.37 7.03 -8.12
CA TRP A 211 -14.62 8.07 -8.84
C TRP A 211 -13.53 7.48 -9.75
N GLY A 212 -12.90 6.39 -9.33
CA GLY A 212 -11.92 5.71 -10.16
C GLY A 212 -12.51 5.16 -11.47
N LYS A 213 -13.76 4.69 -11.42
CA LYS A 213 -14.48 4.14 -12.58
C LYS A 213 -15.14 5.20 -13.47
N ASP A 214 -15.41 6.39 -12.94
CA ASP A 214 -16.05 7.49 -13.66
C ASP A 214 -15.02 8.15 -14.58
N ALA A 215 -15.20 8.06 -15.88
CA ALA A 215 -14.25 8.58 -16.89
C ALA A 215 -14.10 10.11 -16.84
N ASP A 216 -15.14 10.84 -16.44
CA ASP A 216 -15.15 12.30 -16.43
C ASP A 216 -14.71 12.89 -15.08
N LYS A 217 -14.51 12.05 -14.07
CA LYS A 217 -14.16 12.50 -12.73
C LYS A 217 -12.68 12.79 -12.57
N LYS A 218 -12.37 14.02 -12.16
CA LYS A 218 -11.03 14.45 -11.76
C LYS A 218 -10.92 14.46 -10.25
N PHE A 219 -9.90 13.80 -9.70
CA PHE A 219 -9.70 13.81 -8.25
C PHE A 219 -8.26 13.58 -7.80
N VAL A 220 -7.97 14.08 -6.62
CA VAL A 220 -6.73 13.87 -5.88
C VAL A 220 -7.03 13.14 -4.58
N CYS A 221 -6.38 12.00 -4.35
CA CYS A 221 -6.46 11.26 -3.10
C CYS A 221 -5.15 11.35 -2.33
N ILE A 222 -5.15 11.93 -1.12
CA ILE A 222 -3.95 12.16 -0.32
C ILE A 222 -3.93 11.16 0.84
N HIS A 223 -2.83 10.44 1.00
CA HIS A 223 -2.63 9.54 2.13
C HIS A 223 -1.19 9.54 2.63
N HIS A 224 -0.97 8.95 3.81
CA HIS A 224 0.36 8.71 4.34
C HIS A 224 0.72 7.21 4.34
N SER A 225 -0.11 6.36 4.90
CA SER A 225 0.17 4.93 5.03
C SER A 225 -1.05 4.02 4.81
N ILE A 226 -2.27 4.55 4.99
CA ILE A 226 -3.50 3.73 5.02
C ILE A 226 -3.79 3.06 3.68
N LEU A 227 -3.36 3.67 2.57
CA LEU A 227 -3.55 3.12 1.23
C LEU A 227 -2.33 2.31 0.74
N SER A 228 -1.35 2.05 1.60
CA SER A 228 -0.12 1.34 1.22
C SER A 228 -0.35 -0.14 0.96
N GLU A 229 -1.31 -0.77 1.64
CA GLU A 229 -1.55 -2.22 1.56
C GLU A 229 -3.03 -2.56 1.30
N GLY A 230 -3.27 -3.58 0.49
CA GLY A 230 -4.56 -4.28 0.40
C GLY A 230 -5.72 -3.55 -0.27
N ILE A 231 -5.58 -2.32 -0.75
CA ILE A 231 -6.68 -1.56 -1.34
C ILE A 231 -6.58 -1.56 -2.87
N ASN A 232 -7.60 -2.09 -3.49
CA ASN A 232 -7.74 -2.04 -4.94
C ASN A 232 -8.46 -0.75 -5.35
N VAL A 233 -7.77 0.18 -5.97
CA VAL A 233 -8.38 1.38 -6.57
C VAL A 233 -8.22 1.28 -8.08
N ASN A 234 -9.32 1.06 -8.76
CA ASN A 234 -9.34 1.03 -10.22
C ASN A 234 -9.29 2.47 -10.76
N GLY A 235 -8.66 2.64 -11.92
CA GLY A 235 -8.67 3.89 -12.66
C GLY A 235 -7.73 4.98 -12.16
N LEU A 236 -6.87 4.74 -11.16
CA LEU A 236 -5.78 5.68 -10.84
C LEU A 236 -4.81 5.79 -12.02
N GLU A 237 -4.44 7.00 -12.37
CA GLU A 237 -3.54 7.30 -13.49
C GLU A 237 -2.12 7.56 -13.03
N ALA A 238 -1.97 8.20 -11.87
CA ALA A 238 -0.68 8.58 -11.33
C ALA A 238 -0.54 8.35 -9.84
N VAL A 239 0.69 8.12 -9.41
CA VAL A 239 1.13 8.25 -8.03
C VAL A 239 2.23 9.30 -7.92
N ILE A 240 2.10 10.22 -6.98
CA ILE A 240 3.09 11.26 -6.70
C ILE A 240 3.64 11.04 -5.29
N PHE A 241 4.94 10.82 -5.19
CA PHE A 241 5.61 10.64 -3.91
C PHE A 241 6.12 11.98 -3.38
N MET A 242 5.72 12.34 -2.16
CA MET A 242 6.24 13.52 -1.45
C MET A 242 7.27 13.14 -0.38
N ARG A 243 7.73 11.91 -0.35
CA ARG A 243 8.71 11.39 0.62
C ARG A 243 9.58 10.34 -0.03
N ASN A 244 10.77 10.15 0.53
CA ASN A 244 11.52 8.95 0.25
C ASN A 244 10.78 7.74 0.84
N MET A 245 10.63 6.72 0.04
CA MET A 245 10.02 5.45 0.44
C MET A 245 11.02 4.32 0.20
N ASP A 246 10.86 3.26 0.96
CA ASP A 246 11.59 2.04 0.69
C ASP A 246 11.07 1.37 -0.61
N TYR A 247 11.86 0.44 -1.12
CA TYR A 247 11.55 -0.30 -2.34
C TYR A 247 10.15 -0.94 -2.30
N ILE A 248 9.76 -1.48 -1.14
CA ILE A 248 8.46 -2.16 -0.97
C ILE A 248 7.31 -1.16 -1.12
N GLY A 249 7.38 -0.03 -0.40
CA GLY A 249 6.34 0.99 -0.46
C GLY A 249 6.19 1.61 -1.87
N ILE A 250 7.30 1.81 -2.58
CA ILE A 250 7.30 2.28 -3.97
C ILE A 250 6.63 1.26 -4.87
N SER A 251 7.07 -0.01 -4.83
CA SER A 251 6.55 -1.08 -5.68
C SER A 251 5.04 -1.30 -5.47
N GLN A 252 4.57 -1.27 -4.23
CA GLN A 252 3.15 -1.38 -3.91
C GLN A 252 2.33 -0.19 -4.43
N SER A 253 2.88 1.02 -4.34
CA SER A 253 2.20 2.22 -4.85
C SER A 253 2.17 2.23 -6.38
N ILE A 254 3.26 1.84 -7.04
CA ILE A 254 3.32 1.67 -8.51
C ILE A 254 2.29 0.62 -8.94
N GLY A 255 2.22 -0.52 -8.27
CA GLY A 255 1.26 -1.58 -8.55
C GLY A 255 -0.20 -1.14 -8.57
N ARG A 256 -0.53 0.02 -7.99
CA ARG A 256 -1.89 0.59 -8.03
C ARG A 256 -2.19 1.36 -9.30
N VAL A 257 -1.20 2.05 -9.85
CA VAL A 257 -1.40 2.89 -11.05
C VAL A 257 -1.14 2.15 -12.35
N ILE A 258 -0.44 1.02 -12.33
CA ILE A 258 -0.22 0.17 -13.52
C ILE A 258 -1.34 -0.83 -13.77
N ARG A 259 -2.36 -0.91 -12.92
CA ARG A 259 -3.52 -1.76 -13.15
C ARG A 259 -4.31 -1.26 -14.35
N LEU A 260 -4.89 -2.21 -15.09
CA LEU A 260 -5.84 -1.89 -16.13
C LEU A 260 -6.98 -1.05 -15.55
N GLY A 261 -7.35 -0.01 -16.24
CA GLY A 261 -8.37 0.95 -15.81
C GLY A 261 -9.32 1.32 -16.96
N ALA A 262 -9.55 2.61 -17.19
CA ALA A 262 -10.32 3.07 -18.35
C ALA A 262 -9.62 2.67 -19.67
N ASP A 263 -10.40 2.43 -20.71
CA ASP A 263 -9.93 1.95 -22.04
C ASP A 263 -8.89 2.88 -22.69
N THR A 264 -8.82 4.14 -22.26
CA THR A 264 -7.88 5.14 -22.76
C THR A 264 -6.52 5.12 -22.06
N LYS A 265 -6.38 4.40 -20.95
CA LYS A 265 -5.16 4.37 -20.15
C LYS A 265 -4.12 3.42 -20.74
N THR A 266 -2.96 3.95 -21.11
CA THR A 266 -1.87 3.18 -21.74
C THR A 266 -0.65 2.97 -20.85
N PHE A 267 -0.52 3.71 -19.75
CA PHE A 267 0.57 3.57 -18.78
C PHE A 267 0.14 4.04 -17.39
N GLY A 268 0.90 3.68 -16.36
CA GLY A 268 0.77 4.23 -15.02
C GLY A 268 1.88 5.26 -14.76
N LEU A 269 1.53 6.50 -14.42
CA LEU A 269 2.50 7.56 -14.16
C LEU A 269 3.02 7.49 -12.72
N VAL A 270 4.34 7.58 -12.56
CA VAL A 270 5.03 7.58 -11.27
C VAL A 270 5.89 8.83 -11.16
N CYS A 271 5.53 9.75 -10.27
CA CYS A 271 6.26 11.00 -10.06
C CYS A 271 7.10 10.93 -8.78
N ILE A 272 8.41 11.04 -8.92
CA ILE A 272 9.38 10.97 -7.82
C ILE A 272 10.05 12.33 -7.66
N PRO A 273 9.85 13.05 -6.53
CA PRO A 273 10.58 14.28 -6.26
C PRO A 273 12.01 13.96 -5.84
N THR A 274 12.96 14.72 -6.37
CA THR A 274 14.36 14.71 -5.93
C THR A 274 14.75 16.08 -5.45
N TYR A 275 15.50 16.15 -4.35
CA TYR A 275 15.97 17.42 -3.78
C TYR A 275 17.46 17.60 -4.07
N ASP A 276 17.88 18.81 -4.42
CA ASP A 276 19.25 19.14 -4.82
C ASP A 276 20.35 18.67 -3.87
N SER A 277 20.04 18.55 -2.56
CA SER A 277 21.02 18.17 -1.53
C SER A 277 21.05 16.67 -1.19
N VAL A 278 20.11 15.87 -1.68
CA VAL A 278 19.93 14.47 -1.23
C VAL A 278 20.16 13.45 -2.36
N GLY A 279 20.16 13.91 -3.61
CA GLY A 279 20.28 13.03 -4.77
C GLY A 279 19.07 12.13 -4.96
N ILE A 280 19.16 11.24 -5.94
CA ILE A 280 18.09 10.28 -6.27
C ILE A 280 18.27 9.03 -5.39
N SER A 281 17.81 9.08 -4.13
CA SER A 281 17.88 7.90 -3.25
C SER A 281 16.71 6.93 -3.45
N THR A 282 15.66 7.36 -4.16
CA THR A 282 14.40 6.60 -4.35
C THR A 282 14.22 6.14 -5.80
N ALA A 283 14.94 6.70 -6.75
CA ALA A 283 14.96 6.29 -8.14
C ALA A 283 16.09 5.26 -8.37
#